data_ce8e8604a799220665cfc796f01601e8
#
_entry.id   ce8e8604a799220665cfc796f01601e8
#
_cell.length_a   1.000
_cell.length_b   1.000
_cell.length_c   1.000
_cell.angle_alpha   90.00
_cell.angle_beta   90.00
_cell.angle_gamma   90.00
#
_symmetry.space_group_name_H-M   'P 1'
#
loop_
_entity.id
_entity.type
_entity.pdbx_description
1 polymer ?
#
loop_
_entity_poly.entity_id
_entity_poly.type
_entity_poly.pdbx_seq_one_letter_code
_entity_poly.pdbx_strand_id
1 'polypeptide(L)'
;MSDHIHDAGASSTSEAAPEFSYPWAAAPDIIRSNQKDAYFQSVLLTQLSGVIRSLYGARTAHNWTNEARTFTELLYLGLTTFVGNRTLGEEYCDIVQVEDDTHRLPSIARRSGYILSSVLLPYALNRFLPAFRRRLRAKLESSLRKQHRRRASSPTRSKQPPTRSFQIQEYVLKHLDTITSPAPVYALSLAIFYFSGAYYQLSKRLAGLRYIFTRKLEASEQRAGYEVLGILLVLQMAVQGYFHVQETYAHAQSVNESATAAGGSGTTATVGDGVEVEVDTTISAPLLFEAPQGTDPGAQKERLARVTHTPLLPAEGHRCSLEDEGTMQWIGESQQRKCTLCLEPMKDPSVTTCGHVFCWQCVTDWLREQPMCPLCRQSSLVQHVLPLRG
;
A
#
# COMPACT_ATOMS: atom_id res chain seq x y z
N MET A 1 -51.89 43.55 74.08
CA MET A 1 -52.20 43.51 72.66
C MET A 1 -50.84 43.63 71.99
N SER A 2 -50.24 42.49 71.67
CA SER A 2 -48.91 42.40 71.17
C SER A 2 -48.96 41.52 69.88
N ASP A 3 -48.74 42.16 68.76
CA ASP A 3 -48.72 41.49 67.48
C ASP A 3 -47.32 40.81 67.24
N HIS A 4 -47.34 39.51 67.15
CA HIS A 4 -46.20 38.74 66.74
C HIS A 4 -46.17 38.68 65.20
N ILE A 5 -45.23 39.39 64.61
CA ILE A 5 -44.90 39.27 63.19
C ILE A 5 -43.94 38.07 63.06
N HIS A 6 -44.41 36.99 62.37
CA HIS A 6 -43.60 35.88 61.97
C HIS A 6 -42.85 36.27 60.73
N ASP A 7 -41.51 36.36 60.85
CA ASP A 7 -40.59 36.55 59.76
C ASP A 7 -40.39 35.19 59.08
N ALA A 8 -40.98 35.01 57.90
CA ALA A 8 -40.84 33.84 57.10
C ALA A 8 -39.55 33.99 56.28
N GLY A 9 -38.48 33.39 56.79
CA GLY A 9 -37.20 33.27 56.06
C GLY A 9 -37.37 32.52 54.72
N ALA A 10 -37.30 33.25 53.59
CA ALA A 10 -37.25 32.69 52.27
C ALA A 10 -35.88 32.05 52.11
N SER A 11 -35.81 30.74 52.27
CA SER A 11 -34.64 29.93 51.81
C SER A 11 -34.63 29.94 50.30
N SER A 12 -33.78 30.78 49.67
CA SER A 12 -33.48 30.73 48.30
C SER A 12 -32.59 29.48 48.03
N THR A 13 -33.25 28.35 47.79
CA THR A 13 -32.57 27.22 47.11
C THR A 13 -32.18 27.70 45.72
N SER A 14 -30.91 28.07 45.54
CA SER A 14 -30.34 28.26 44.21
C SER A 14 -30.40 26.91 43.53
N GLU A 15 -31.39 26.70 42.70
CA GLU A 15 -31.46 25.58 41.77
C GLU A 15 -30.21 25.69 40.87
N ALA A 16 -29.18 24.86 41.18
CA ALA A 16 -28.00 24.76 40.36
C ALA A 16 -28.48 24.36 38.97
N ALA A 17 -28.22 25.21 37.98
CA ALA A 17 -28.55 24.91 36.61
C ALA A 17 -28.01 23.53 36.25
N PRO A 18 -28.80 22.65 35.62
CA PRO A 18 -28.35 21.30 35.31
C PRO A 18 -27.06 21.35 34.47
N GLU A 19 -25.97 20.87 35.04
CA GLU A 19 -24.67 20.82 34.39
C GLU A 19 -24.79 19.85 33.23
N PHE A 20 -24.89 20.36 32.00
CA PHE A 20 -25.01 19.54 30.80
C PHE A 20 -23.68 18.91 30.47
N SER A 21 -23.55 17.60 30.63
CA SER A 21 -22.40 16.83 30.23
C SER A 21 -22.53 16.45 28.77
N TYR A 22 -21.60 16.95 27.95
CA TYR A 22 -21.49 16.58 26.53
C TYR A 22 -21.02 15.13 26.39
N PRO A 23 -21.78 14.25 25.70
CA PRO A 23 -21.39 12.85 25.53
C PRO A 23 -20.19 12.71 24.59
N TRP A 24 -19.38 11.68 24.84
CA TRP A 24 -18.29 11.33 23.94
C TRP A 24 -18.80 10.88 22.57
N ALA A 25 -18.10 11.28 21.50
CA ALA A 25 -18.46 10.88 20.15
C ALA A 25 -18.29 9.36 19.95
N ALA A 26 -19.27 8.76 19.27
CA ALA A 26 -19.25 7.33 18.96
C ALA A 26 -18.31 7.01 17.79
N ALA A 27 -17.78 5.78 17.76
CA ALA A 27 -16.87 5.33 16.72
C ALA A 27 -17.40 5.55 15.28
N PRO A 28 -18.69 5.29 14.95
CA PRO A 28 -19.23 5.54 13.61
C PRO A 28 -19.10 6.99 13.15
N ASP A 29 -19.35 7.93 14.07
CA ASP A 29 -19.34 9.35 13.73
C ASP A 29 -17.93 9.89 13.57
N ILE A 30 -16.98 9.38 14.38
CA ILE A 30 -15.55 9.66 14.22
C ILE A 30 -15.04 9.16 12.87
N ILE A 31 -15.42 7.94 12.46
CA ILE A 31 -15.04 7.39 11.15
C ILE A 31 -15.65 8.21 10.02
N ARG A 32 -16.94 8.54 10.13
CA ARG A 32 -17.65 9.34 9.12
C ARG A 32 -17.05 10.74 8.97
N SER A 33 -16.72 11.40 10.07
CA SER A 33 -16.02 12.69 10.06
C SER A 33 -14.69 12.59 9.32
N ASN A 34 -13.89 11.57 9.63
CA ASN A 34 -12.60 11.33 8.96
C ASN A 34 -12.75 11.06 7.46
N GLN A 35 -13.76 10.28 7.05
CA GLN A 35 -14.05 10.02 5.64
C GLN A 35 -14.44 11.30 4.89
N LYS A 36 -15.22 12.16 5.52
CA LYS A 36 -15.60 13.47 4.95
C LYS A 36 -14.39 14.39 4.81
N ASP A 37 -13.54 14.46 5.83
CA ASP A 37 -12.30 15.23 5.75
C ASP A 37 -11.39 14.72 4.62
N ALA A 38 -11.22 13.41 4.49
CA ALA A 38 -10.45 12.80 3.41
C ALA A 38 -11.04 13.13 2.02
N TYR A 39 -12.35 13.14 1.90
CA TYR A 39 -13.03 13.55 0.66
C TYR A 39 -12.70 15.00 0.30
N PHE A 40 -12.88 15.95 1.22
CA PHE A 40 -12.57 17.37 0.95
C PHE A 40 -11.10 17.59 0.63
N GLN A 41 -10.19 16.92 1.35
CA GLN A 41 -8.76 16.96 1.04
C GLN A 41 -8.46 16.42 -0.36
N SER A 42 -9.14 15.36 -0.80
CA SER A 42 -8.97 14.80 -2.15
C SER A 42 -9.47 15.76 -3.24
N VAL A 43 -10.57 16.47 -3.00
CA VAL A 43 -11.08 17.51 -3.91
C VAL A 43 -10.06 18.64 -4.04
N LEU A 44 -9.56 19.15 -2.93
CA LEU A 44 -8.52 20.20 -2.93
C LEU A 44 -7.25 19.75 -3.65
N LEU A 45 -6.80 18.51 -3.42
CA LEU A 45 -5.64 17.94 -4.11
C LEU A 45 -5.86 17.86 -5.62
N THR A 46 -7.06 17.47 -6.05
CA THR A 46 -7.41 17.39 -7.48
C THR A 46 -7.36 18.78 -8.12
N GLN A 47 -7.91 19.80 -7.45
CA GLN A 47 -7.86 21.19 -7.94
C GLN A 47 -6.42 21.68 -8.01
N LEU A 48 -5.63 21.49 -6.95
CA LEU A 48 -4.21 21.89 -6.91
C LEU A 48 -3.41 21.18 -7.99
N SER A 49 -3.61 19.88 -8.17
CA SER A 49 -2.95 19.10 -9.23
C SER A 49 -3.33 19.59 -10.63
N GLY A 50 -4.59 20.01 -10.83
CA GLY A 50 -5.05 20.65 -12.05
C GLY A 50 -4.31 21.96 -12.35
N VAL A 51 -4.16 22.82 -11.34
CA VAL A 51 -3.40 24.08 -11.45
C VAL A 51 -1.93 23.81 -11.76
N ILE A 52 -1.28 22.89 -11.03
CA ILE A 52 0.13 22.54 -11.29
C ILE A 52 0.29 21.98 -12.71
N ARG A 53 -0.64 21.16 -13.17
CA ARG A 53 -0.61 20.59 -14.52
C ARG A 53 -0.75 21.64 -15.60
N SER A 54 -1.62 22.64 -15.40
CA SER A 54 -1.82 23.73 -16.37
C SER A 54 -0.62 24.69 -16.43
N LEU A 55 0.07 24.92 -15.29
CA LEU A 55 1.20 25.86 -15.23
C LEU A 55 2.55 25.21 -15.57
N TYR A 56 2.80 23.98 -15.09
CA TYR A 56 4.11 23.32 -15.17
C TYR A 56 4.11 22.04 -15.99
N GLY A 57 2.96 21.61 -16.50
CA GLY A 57 2.80 20.42 -17.32
C GLY A 57 2.60 19.13 -16.51
N ALA A 58 2.16 18.07 -17.20
CA ALA A 58 1.74 16.81 -16.59
C ALA A 58 2.88 16.06 -15.87
N ARG A 59 4.10 16.09 -16.43
CA ARG A 59 5.28 15.42 -15.86
C ARG A 59 5.66 16.00 -14.50
N THR A 60 5.64 17.33 -14.40
CA THR A 60 5.95 18.03 -13.13
C THR A 60 4.87 17.78 -12.09
N ALA A 61 3.60 17.81 -12.49
CA ALA A 61 2.48 17.50 -11.60
C ALA A 61 2.59 16.08 -11.02
N HIS A 62 3.01 15.10 -11.82
CA HIS A 62 3.25 13.73 -11.34
C HIS A 62 4.40 13.65 -10.34
N ASN A 63 5.52 14.30 -10.64
CA ASN A 63 6.70 14.29 -9.75
C ASN A 63 6.42 14.96 -8.40
N TRP A 64 5.55 15.95 -8.35
CA TRP A 64 5.19 16.73 -7.15
C TRP A 64 3.91 16.23 -6.46
N THR A 65 3.43 15.04 -6.80
CA THR A 65 2.18 14.49 -6.24
C THR A 65 2.23 14.37 -4.71
N ASN A 66 3.37 13.92 -4.15
CA ASN A 66 3.53 13.76 -2.71
C ASN A 66 3.61 15.13 -1.99
N GLU A 67 4.33 16.07 -2.57
CA GLU A 67 4.46 17.43 -2.05
C GLU A 67 3.12 18.17 -2.12
N ALA A 68 2.40 18.02 -3.23
CA ALA A 68 1.06 18.60 -3.41
C ALA A 68 0.08 18.05 -2.39
N ARG A 69 0.11 16.73 -2.13
CA ARG A 69 -0.71 16.09 -1.10
C ARG A 69 -0.39 16.68 0.28
N THR A 70 0.88 16.70 0.67
CA THR A 70 1.31 17.22 1.97
C THR A 70 0.93 18.69 2.14
N PHE A 71 1.09 19.49 1.08
CA PHE A 71 0.69 20.90 1.09
C PHE A 71 -0.82 21.06 1.26
N THR A 72 -1.63 20.26 0.54
CA THR A 72 -3.09 20.27 0.64
C THR A 72 -3.56 19.92 2.05
N GLU A 73 -2.99 18.87 2.65
CA GLU A 73 -3.31 18.46 4.02
C GLU A 73 -2.92 19.53 5.04
N LEU A 74 -1.74 20.15 4.89
CA LEU A 74 -1.29 21.28 5.73
C LEU A 74 -2.21 22.49 5.59
N LEU A 75 -2.58 22.83 4.37
CA LEU A 75 -3.49 23.97 4.09
C LEU A 75 -4.84 23.72 4.72
N TYR A 76 -5.42 22.54 4.53
CA TYR A 76 -6.71 22.17 5.09
C TYR A 76 -6.72 22.22 6.61
N LEU A 77 -5.78 21.54 7.27
CA LEU A 77 -5.66 21.52 8.73
C LEU A 77 -5.19 22.85 9.30
N GLY A 78 -4.42 23.62 8.53
CA GLY A 78 -4.00 24.97 8.92
C GLY A 78 -5.17 25.95 8.98
N LEU A 79 -6.04 25.94 7.98
CA LEU A 79 -7.20 26.83 7.91
C LEU A 79 -8.34 26.40 8.88
N THR A 80 -8.39 25.14 9.27
CA THR A 80 -9.42 24.61 10.16
C THR A 80 -8.86 24.42 11.58
N THR A 81 -8.21 23.30 11.84
CA THR A 81 -7.79 22.88 13.18
C THR A 81 -6.77 23.83 13.83
N PHE A 82 -5.80 24.36 13.08
CA PHE A 82 -4.79 25.25 13.66
C PHE A 82 -5.41 26.57 14.13
N VAL A 83 -6.23 27.21 13.30
CA VAL A 83 -6.97 28.45 13.66
C VAL A 83 -7.93 28.18 14.83
N GLY A 84 -8.42 26.96 14.97
CA GLY A 84 -9.35 26.57 16.06
C GLY A 84 -10.77 26.35 15.60
N ASN A 85 -10.98 26.37 14.29
CA ASN A 85 -12.24 26.00 13.69
C ASN A 85 -12.37 24.48 13.60
N ARG A 86 -13.59 23.99 13.49
CA ARG A 86 -13.87 22.59 13.20
C ARG A 86 -13.45 22.28 11.76
N THR A 87 -13.08 21.04 11.50
CA THR A 87 -12.96 20.55 10.12
C THR A 87 -14.35 20.38 9.52
N LEU A 88 -14.45 20.34 8.19
CA LEU A 88 -15.74 20.12 7.52
C LEU A 88 -16.39 18.79 7.89
N GLY A 89 -15.56 17.75 8.13
CA GLY A 89 -16.06 16.46 8.60
C GLY A 89 -16.56 16.51 10.05
N GLU A 90 -15.90 17.27 10.91
CA GLU A 90 -16.32 17.48 12.31
C GLU A 90 -17.64 18.25 12.39
N GLU A 91 -17.79 19.26 11.55
CA GLU A 91 -19.03 20.04 11.46
C GLU A 91 -20.19 19.19 10.91
N TYR A 92 -19.91 18.35 9.90
CA TYR A 92 -20.92 17.43 9.34
C TYR A 92 -21.45 16.41 10.35
N CYS A 93 -20.64 16.00 11.32
CA CYS A 93 -21.02 15.02 12.35
C CYS A 93 -21.40 15.64 13.69
N ASP A 94 -21.47 16.96 13.79
CA ASP A 94 -21.72 17.70 15.03
C ASP A 94 -20.77 17.32 16.18
N ILE A 95 -19.51 17.09 15.88
CA ILE A 95 -18.47 16.76 16.85
C ILE A 95 -17.45 17.87 16.97
N VAL A 96 -16.80 17.95 18.14
CA VAL A 96 -15.72 18.92 18.39
C VAL A 96 -14.57 18.23 19.11
N GLN A 97 -13.35 18.67 18.81
CA GLN A 97 -12.14 18.19 19.49
C GLN A 97 -12.01 18.86 20.86
N VAL A 98 -11.71 18.05 21.87
CA VAL A 98 -11.37 18.49 23.22
C VAL A 98 -10.13 17.77 23.73
N GLU A 99 -9.44 18.35 24.67
CA GLU A 99 -8.35 17.69 25.39
C GLU A 99 -8.91 16.61 26.31
N ASP A 100 -8.32 15.42 26.27
CA ASP A 100 -8.77 14.27 27.08
C ASP A 100 -8.64 14.53 28.59
N ASP A 101 -7.58 15.28 28.99
CA ASP A 101 -7.27 15.53 30.40
C ASP A 101 -8.13 16.65 31.00
N THR A 102 -8.36 17.75 30.26
CA THR A 102 -8.96 18.99 30.79
C THR A 102 -10.38 19.21 30.33
N HIS A 103 -10.87 18.42 29.36
CA HIS A 103 -12.17 18.60 28.68
C HIS A 103 -12.38 20.02 28.09
N ARG A 104 -11.27 20.74 27.88
CA ARG A 104 -11.27 22.09 27.28
C ARG A 104 -11.00 22.02 25.80
N LEU A 105 -11.25 23.10 25.09
CA LEU A 105 -10.83 23.23 23.70
C LEU A 105 -9.30 23.11 23.58
N PRO A 106 -8.78 22.46 22.54
CA PRO A 106 -7.36 22.18 22.41
C PRO A 106 -6.52 23.47 22.38
N SER A 107 -5.44 23.47 23.14
CA SER A 107 -4.42 24.53 23.09
C SER A 107 -3.70 24.54 21.73
N ILE A 108 -3.13 25.68 21.35
CA ILE A 108 -2.38 25.82 20.10
C ILE A 108 -1.23 24.80 20.03
N ALA A 109 -0.59 24.50 21.16
CA ALA A 109 0.49 23.53 21.21
C ALA A 109 0.01 22.11 20.85
N ARG A 110 -1.15 21.67 21.35
CA ARG A 110 -1.72 20.35 21.01
C ARG A 110 -2.23 20.30 19.57
N ARG A 111 -2.81 21.38 19.05
CA ARG A 111 -3.23 21.48 17.63
C ARG A 111 -2.03 21.40 16.69
N SER A 112 -0.96 22.17 16.96
CA SER A 112 0.27 22.09 16.17
C SER A 112 0.96 20.73 16.28
N GLY A 113 0.99 20.13 17.47
CA GLY A 113 1.50 18.76 17.67
C GLY A 113 0.73 17.71 16.86
N TYR A 114 -0.60 17.84 16.80
CA TYR A 114 -1.45 17.00 15.97
C TYR A 114 -1.11 17.14 14.47
N ILE A 115 -1.04 18.38 13.96
CA ILE A 115 -0.73 18.64 12.54
C ILE A 115 0.68 18.12 12.19
N LEU A 116 1.66 18.37 13.06
CA LEU A 116 3.02 17.90 12.89
C LEU A 116 3.09 16.35 12.80
N SER A 117 2.41 15.67 13.71
CA SER A 117 2.40 14.20 13.77
C SER A 117 1.51 13.55 12.70
N SER A 118 0.46 14.22 12.21
CA SER A 118 -0.44 13.68 11.20
C SER A 118 0.06 13.88 9.77
N VAL A 119 0.72 14.99 9.47
CA VAL A 119 1.12 15.36 8.10
C VAL A 119 2.64 15.32 7.91
N LEU A 120 3.38 16.07 8.74
CA LEU A 120 4.82 16.21 8.52
C LEU A 120 5.61 14.96 8.91
N LEU A 121 5.19 14.23 9.95
CA LEU A 121 5.89 13.01 10.35
C LEU A 121 5.78 11.90 9.29
N PRO A 122 4.61 11.55 8.72
CA PRO A 122 4.53 10.58 7.63
C PRO A 122 5.29 11.04 6.37
N TYR A 123 5.24 12.32 6.02
CA TYR A 123 6.02 12.87 4.90
C TYR A 123 7.52 12.69 5.13
N ALA A 124 8.02 13.06 6.31
CA ALA A 124 9.42 12.90 6.67
C ALA A 124 9.86 11.42 6.66
N LEU A 125 9.02 10.54 7.22
CA LEU A 125 9.28 9.10 7.20
C LEU A 125 9.37 8.58 5.76
N ASN A 126 8.41 8.92 4.89
CA ASN A 126 8.43 8.50 3.50
C ASN A 126 9.66 9.02 2.74
N ARG A 127 10.17 10.19 3.10
CA ARG A 127 11.36 10.80 2.48
C ARG A 127 12.67 10.20 2.97
N PHE A 128 12.79 9.98 4.28
CA PHE A 128 14.06 9.59 4.91
C PHE A 128 14.20 8.07 5.11
N LEU A 129 13.08 7.35 5.28
CA LEU A 129 13.08 5.91 5.56
C LEU A 129 13.76 5.07 4.48
N PRO A 130 13.56 5.30 3.16
CA PRO A 130 14.24 4.54 2.12
C PRO A 130 15.77 4.72 2.15
N ALA A 131 16.25 5.94 2.43
CA ALA A 131 17.68 6.20 2.57
C ALA A 131 18.26 5.54 3.81
N PHE A 132 17.52 5.56 4.92
CA PHE A 132 17.88 4.88 6.16
C PHE A 132 17.94 3.36 5.97
N ARG A 133 16.93 2.75 5.35
CA ARG A 133 16.90 1.32 5.04
C ARG A 133 18.08 0.91 4.18
N ARG A 134 18.41 1.65 3.13
CA ARG A 134 19.58 1.37 2.28
C ARG A 134 20.89 1.40 3.07
N ARG A 135 21.10 2.41 3.92
CA ARG A 135 22.30 2.52 4.77
C ARG A 135 22.38 1.37 5.78
N LEU A 136 21.25 1.04 6.41
CA LEU A 136 21.19 -0.04 7.39
C LEU A 136 21.43 -1.41 6.74
N ARG A 137 20.81 -1.66 5.57
CA ARG A 137 21.03 -2.88 4.78
C ARG A 137 22.50 -3.04 4.41
N ALA A 138 23.12 -2.02 3.83
CA ALA A 138 24.54 -2.05 3.47
C ALA A 138 25.45 -2.31 4.69
N LYS A 139 25.14 -1.73 5.86
CA LYS A 139 25.89 -1.96 7.10
C LYS A 139 25.73 -3.39 7.62
N LEU A 140 24.51 -3.94 7.62
CA LEU A 140 24.23 -5.31 8.04
C LEU A 140 24.87 -6.32 7.10
N GLU A 141 24.76 -6.14 5.78
CA GLU A 141 25.42 -7.00 4.78
C GLU A 141 26.94 -6.99 4.95
N SER A 142 27.55 -5.83 5.13
CA SER A 142 29.01 -5.73 5.36
C SER A 142 29.45 -6.45 6.62
N SER A 143 28.63 -6.38 7.69
CA SER A 143 28.87 -7.11 8.95
C SER A 143 28.76 -8.63 8.75
N LEU A 144 27.70 -9.09 8.10
CA LEU A 144 27.48 -10.51 7.78
C LEU A 144 28.59 -11.06 6.88
N ARG A 145 28.98 -10.34 5.82
CA ARG A 145 30.12 -10.74 4.94
C ARG A 145 31.42 -10.88 5.73
N LYS A 146 31.72 -9.97 6.67
CA LYS A 146 32.90 -10.07 7.55
C LYS A 146 32.83 -11.31 8.46
N GLN A 147 31.64 -11.60 9.00
CA GLN A 147 31.45 -12.78 9.85
C GLN A 147 31.55 -14.08 9.05
N HIS A 148 30.98 -14.15 7.83
CA HIS A 148 31.15 -15.27 6.91
C HIS A 148 32.61 -15.51 6.56
N ARG A 149 33.36 -14.45 6.22
CA ARG A 149 34.79 -14.55 5.88
C ARG A 149 35.61 -15.09 7.07
N ARG A 150 35.34 -14.62 8.30
CA ARG A 150 35.99 -15.12 9.53
C ARG A 150 35.65 -16.58 9.84
N ARG A 151 34.45 -17.06 9.47
CA ARG A 151 34.04 -18.47 9.58
C ARG A 151 34.74 -19.33 8.53
N ALA A 152 34.79 -18.90 7.30
CA ALA A 152 35.42 -19.62 6.20
C ALA A 152 36.94 -19.78 6.41
N SER A 153 37.59 -18.81 7.08
CA SER A 153 39.05 -18.88 7.36
C SER A 153 39.46 -19.79 8.52
N SER A 154 38.51 -20.31 9.30
CA SER A 154 38.80 -21.16 10.50
C SER A 154 38.08 -22.50 10.40
N PRO A 155 38.74 -23.63 10.09
CA PRO A 155 38.10 -24.93 9.88
C PRO A 155 37.35 -25.46 11.12
N THR A 156 37.76 -25.06 12.32
CA THR A 156 37.09 -25.42 13.59
C THR A 156 35.78 -24.64 13.80
N ARG A 157 35.64 -23.42 13.25
CA ARG A 157 34.47 -22.58 13.39
C ARG A 157 33.40 -22.84 12.30
N SER A 158 33.79 -23.45 11.20
CA SER A 158 32.82 -23.80 10.13
C SER A 158 31.83 -24.90 10.58
N LYS A 159 32.21 -25.76 11.51
CA LYS A 159 31.39 -26.85 12.08
C LYS A 159 30.52 -26.44 13.26
N GLN A 160 30.66 -25.20 13.77
CA GLN A 160 29.86 -24.72 14.90
C GLN A 160 28.58 -24.04 14.40
N PRO A 161 27.42 -24.19 15.10
CA PRO A 161 26.19 -23.51 14.75
C PRO A 161 26.39 -21.99 14.72
N PRO A 162 25.59 -21.27 13.90
CA PRO A 162 25.71 -19.81 13.77
C PRO A 162 25.49 -19.13 15.12
N THR A 163 26.32 -18.15 15.43
CA THR A 163 26.21 -17.35 16.67
C THR A 163 24.85 -16.64 16.68
N ARG A 164 24.21 -16.52 17.85
CA ARG A 164 22.93 -15.82 18.01
C ARG A 164 22.92 -14.43 17.39
N SER A 165 24.01 -13.69 17.48
CA SER A 165 24.16 -12.37 16.84
C SER A 165 24.10 -12.42 15.30
N PHE A 166 24.60 -13.49 14.70
CA PHE A 166 24.52 -13.71 13.26
C PHE A 166 23.06 -13.98 12.84
N GLN A 167 22.37 -14.86 13.53
CA GLN A 167 20.95 -15.18 13.26
C GLN A 167 20.06 -13.96 13.41
N ILE A 168 20.30 -13.13 14.44
CA ILE A 168 19.54 -11.88 14.63
C ILE A 168 19.81 -10.88 13.49
N GLN A 169 21.08 -10.72 13.08
CA GLN A 169 21.41 -9.82 11.97
C GLN A 169 20.81 -10.27 10.63
N GLU A 170 20.83 -11.57 10.37
CA GLU A 170 20.20 -12.17 9.20
C GLU A 170 18.67 -12.00 9.20
N TYR A 171 18.04 -12.29 10.36
CA TYR A 171 16.60 -12.06 10.55
C TYR A 171 16.22 -10.58 10.34
N VAL A 172 16.98 -9.66 10.95
CA VAL A 172 16.73 -8.22 10.78
C VAL A 172 16.93 -7.79 9.33
N LEU A 173 17.92 -8.36 8.63
CA LEU A 173 18.14 -8.05 7.21
C LEU A 173 16.98 -8.55 6.34
N LYS A 174 16.52 -9.78 6.57
CA LYS A 174 15.39 -10.37 5.84
C LYS A 174 14.09 -9.58 6.07
N HIS A 175 13.81 -9.19 7.31
CA HIS A 175 12.56 -8.54 7.70
C HIS A 175 12.67 -7.02 7.90
N LEU A 176 13.73 -6.38 7.38
CA LEU A 176 14.01 -4.95 7.58
C LEU A 176 12.84 -4.07 7.12
N ASP A 177 12.26 -4.37 5.97
CA ASP A 177 11.15 -3.59 5.40
C ASP A 177 9.88 -3.75 6.22
N THR A 178 9.57 -4.95 6.69
CA THR A 178 8.43 -5.25 7.56
C THR A 178 8.58 -4.57 8.94
N ILE A 179 9.76 -4.69 9.57
CA ILE A 179 10.04 -4.11 10.89
C ILE A 179 9.95 -2.58 10.85
N THR A 180 10.43 -1.96 9.77
CA THR A 180 10.39 -0.50 9.61
C THR A 180 9.11 0.02 8.98
N SER A 181 8.17 -0.87 8.63
CA SER A 181 6.86 -0.48 8.11
C SER A 181 5.98 0.09 9.21
N PRO A 182 5.25 1.18 8.97
CA PRO A 182 4.30 1.72 9.94
C PRO A 182 3.00 0.90 10.01
N ALA A 183 2.76 -0.03 9.08
CA ALA A 183 1.51 -0.77 8.96
C ALA A 183 1.11 -1.54 10.24
N PRO A 184 1.99 -2.28 10.94
CA PRO A 184 1.62 -2.98 12.17
C PRO A 184 1.18 -2.03 13.29
N VAL A 185 1.82 -0.85 13.40
CA VAL A 185 1.49 0.16 14.41
C VAL A 185 0.11 0.75 14.14
N TYR A 186 -0.21 1.05 12.86
CA TYR A 186 -1.54 1.52 12.49
C TYR A 186 -2.61 0.45 12.70
N ALA A 187 -2.35 -0.81 12.35
CA ALA A 187 -3.28 -1.91 12.57
C ALA A 187 -3.59 -2.11 14.06
N LEU A 188 -2.57 -2.09 14.92
CA LEU A 188 -2.73 -2.17 16.37
C LEU A 188 -3.52 -0.96 16.91
N SER A 189 -3.21 0.26 16.46
CA SER A 189 -3.93 1.47 16.86
C SER A 189 -5.41 1.40 16.46
N LEU A 190 -5.70 0.88 15.27
CA LEU A 190 -7.06 0.70 14.77
C LEU A 190 -7.82 -0.38 15.54
N ALA A 191 -7.16 -1.50 15.88
CA ALA A 191 -7.75 -2.52 16.74
C ALA A 191 -8.17 -1.95 18.09
N ILE A 192 -7.27 -1.20 18.76
CA ILE A 192 -7.58 -0.54 20.02
C ILE A 192 -8.74 0.46 19.86
N PHE A 193 -8.81 1.18 18.75
CA PHE A 193 -9.92 2.10 18.46
C PHE A 193 -11.27 1.36 18.38
N TYR A 194 -11.35 0.21 17.73
CA TYR A 194 -12.60 -0.55 17.60
C TYR A 194 -13.14 -1.02 18.96
N PHE A 195 -12.28 -1.26 19.94
CA PHE A 195 -12.70 -1.61 21.31
C PHE A 195 -12.97 -0.38 22.19
N SER A 196 -12.15 0.67 22.07
CA SER A 196 -12.24 1.84 22.95
C SER A 196 -13.15 2.95 22.42
N GLY A 197 -13.36 3.02 21.10
CA GLY A 197 -14.11 4.08 20.42
C GLY A 197 -13.46 5.47 20.46
N ALA A 198 -12.25 5.60 21.03
CA ALA A 198 -11.72 6.92 21.40
C ALA A 198 -10.86 7.59 20.32
N TYR A 199 -9.84 6.90 19.80
CA TYR A 199 -8.81 7.48 18.94
C TYR A 199 -8.69 6.70 17.63
N TYR A 200 -9.30 7.20 16.58
CA TYR A 200 -9.20 6.61 15.23
C TYR A 200 -7.80 6.84 14.61
N GLN A 201 -7.26 8.05 14.77
CA GLN A 201 -5.95 8.41 14.28
C GLN A 201 -4.90 8.32 15.39
N LEU A 202 -3.73 7.72 15.06
CA LEU A 202 -2.59 7.63 15.98
C LEU A 202 -2.09 9.03 16.42
N SER A 203 -2.10 10.00 15.50
CA SER A 203 -1.72 11.39 15.78
C SER A 203 -2.60 12.07 16.83
N LYS A 204 -3.91 11.80 16.81
CA LYS A 204 -4.85 12.32 17.84
C LYS A 204 -4.62 11.65 19.19
N ARG A 205 -4.27 10.36 19.22
CA ARG A 205 -3.86 9.66 20.44
C ARG A 205 -2.61 10.27 21.05
N LEU A 206 -1.60 10.59 20.23
CA LEU A 206 -0.36 11.22 20.68
C LEU A 206 -0.58 12.65 21.21
N ALA A 207 -1.52 13.39 20.60
CA ALA A 207 -1.87 14.74 21.00
C ALA A 207 -2.89 14.79 22.16
N GLY A 208 -3.47 13.65 22.57
CA GLY A 208 -4.52 13.57 23.61
C GLY A 208 -5.81 14.31 23.23
N LEU A 209 -6.23 14.22 21.95
CA LEU A 209 -7.39 14.89 21.40
C LEU A 209 -8.55 13.92 21.20
N ARG A 210 -9.62 14.05 21.94
CA ARG A 210 -10.85 13.26 21.81
C ARG A 210 -11.99 14.09 21.22
N TYR A 211 -13.06 13.41 20.83
CA TYR A 211 -14.25 14.02 20.28
C TYR A 211 -15.41 13.96 21.25
N ILE A 212 -16.15 15.05 21.36
CA ILE A 212 -17.45 15.12 22.03
C ILE A 212 -18.50 15.58 21.04
N PHE A 213 -19.78 15.18 21.28
CA PHE A 213 -20.89 15.72 20.52
C PHE A 213 -21.24 17.12 21.01
N THR A 214 -21.63 17.99 20.07
CA THR A 214 -22.14 19.33 20.39
C THR A 214 -23.66 19.37 20.52
N ARG A 215 -24.34 18.25 20.23
CA ARG A 215 -25.80 18.07 20.34
C ARG A 215 -26.17 17.03 21.40
N LYS A 216 -27.42 17.12 21.91
CA LYS A 216 -27.96 16.04 22.73
C LYS A 216 -28.26 14.83 21.85
N LEU A 217 -27.80 13.66 22.27
CA LEU A 217 -28.14 12.39 21.63
C LEU A 217 -29.46 11.88 22.19
N GLU A 218 -30.36 11.46 21.31
CA GLU A 218 -31.55 10.73 21.71
C GLU A 218 -31.19 9.28 22.07
N ALA A 219 -31.91 8.68 23.02
CA ALA A 219 -31.66 7.30 23.47
C ALA A 219 -31.81 6.27 22.33
N SER A 220 -32.57 6.60 21.28
CA SER A 220 -32.74 5.80 20.07
C SER A 220 -31.53 5.78 19.15
N GLU A 221 -30.60 6.73 19.30
CA GLU A 221 -29.39 6.84 18.47
C GLU A 221 -28.21 6.06 19.03
N GLN A 222 -28.40 5.20 20.04
CA GLN A 222 -27.34 4.29 20.49
C GLN A 222 -26.97 3.33 19.36
N ARG A 223 -25.81 3.58 18.79
CA ARG A 223 -25.32 2.82 17.62
C ARG A 223 -24.57 1.57 18.06
N ALA A 224 -24.74 0.50 17.28
CA ALA A 224 -24.00 -0.74 17.49
C ALA A 224 -22.47 -0.49 17.49
N GLY A 225 -21.79 -1.10 18.44
CA GLY A 225 -20.33 -1.01 18.54
C GLY A 225 -19.63 -1.70 17.36
N TYR A 226 -18.45 -1.20 17.01
CA TYR A 226 -17.58 -1.80 15.99
C TYR A 226 -16.68 -2.91 16.57
N GLU A 227 -17.02 -3.45 17.72
CA GLU A 227 -16.26 -4.47 18.45
C GLU A 227 -16.01 -5.73 17.62
N VAL A 228 -17.01 -6.14 16.81
CA VAL A 228 -16.89 -7.29 15.92
C VAL A 228 -15.76 -7.08 14.90
N LEU A 229 -15.62 -5.87 14.33
CA LEU A 229 -14.53 -5.55 13.43
C LEU A 229 -13.18 -5.56 14.16
N GLY A 230 -13.17 -5.13 15.41
CA GLY A 230 -11.99 -5.22 16.29
C GLY A 230 -11.53 -6.65 16.50
N ILE A 231 -12.47 -7.56 16.78
CA ILE A 231 -12.19 -8.99 16.97
C ILE A 231 -11.63 -9.58 15.66
N LEU A 232 -12.25 -9.30 14.51
CA LEU A 232 -11.78 -9.79 13.21
C LEU A 232 -10.37 -9.30 12.90
N LEU A 233 -10.07 -8.02 13.16
CA LEU A 233 -8.74 -7.46 12.93
C LEU A 233 -7.68 -8.09 13.84
N VAL A 234 -8.00 -8.31 15.13
CA VAL A 234 -7.10 -9.01 16.07
C VAL A 234 -6.86 -10.45 15.64
N LEU A 235 -7.92 -11.16 15.20
CA LEU A 235 -7.80 -12.51 14.68
C LEU A 235 -6.90 -12.55 13.44
N GLN A 236 -7.08 -11.64 12.50
CA GLN A 236 -6.23 -11.51 11.31
C GLN A 236 -4.77 -11.29 11.70
N MET A 237 -4.50 -10.35 12.64
CA MET A 237 -3.14 -10.11 13.12
C MET A 237 -2.54 -11.33 13.82
N ALA A 238 -3.34 -12.07 14.60
CA ALA A 238 -2.90 -13.29 15.27
C ALA A 238 -2.52 -14.40 14.27
N VAL A 239 -3.34 -14.60 13.23
CA VAL A 239 -3.06 -15.58 12.16
C VAL A 239 -1.79 -15.18 11.38
N GLN A 240 -1.64 -13.91 11.00
CA GLN A 240 -0.42 -13.44 10.34
C GLN A 240 0.81 -13.62 11.23
N GLY A 241 0.70 -13.30 12.52
CA GLY A 241 1.76 -13.51 13.50
C GLY A 241 2.13 -14.99 13.65
N TYR A 242 1.15 -15.87 13.68
CA TYR A 242 1.36 -17.33 13.76
C TYR A 242 2.14 -17.83 12.55
N PHE A 243 1.72 -17.50 11.33
CA PHE A 243 2.45 -17.91 10.12
C PHE A 243 3.86 -17.35 10.07
N HIS A 244 4.06 -16.09 10.46
CA HIS A 244 5.39 -15.48 10.52
C HIS A 244 6.31 -16.22 11.52
N VAL A 245 5.79 -16.59 12.68
CA VAL A 245 6.52 -17.35 13.69
C VAL A 245 6.86 -18.73 13.16
N GLN A 246 5.89 -19.46 12.57
CA GLN A 246 6.08 -20.79 11.99
C GLN A 246 7.17 -20.78 10.91
N GLU A 247 7.11 -19.82 9.97
CA GLU A 247 8.13 -19.65 8.92
C GLU A 247 9.53 -19.38 9.51
N THR A 248 9.61 -18.53 10.52
CA THR A 248 10.86 -18.20 11.19
C THR A 248 11.46 -19.43 11.88
N TYR A 249 10.62 -20.26 12.54
CA TYR A 249 11.06 -21.51 13.17
C TYR A 249 11.50 -22.56 12.13
N ALA A 250 10.74 -22.74 11.04
CA ALA A 250 11.10 -23.66 9.96
C ALA A 250 12.44 -23.29 9.32
N HIS A 251 12.67 -22.00 9.09
CA HIS A 251 13.95 -21.51 8.58
C HIS A 251 15.11 -21.73 9.56
N ALA A 252 14.88 -21.51 10.85
CA ALA A 252 15.90 -21.76 11.87
C ALA A 252 16.26 -23.25 12.00
N GLN A 253 15.30 -24.15 11.80
CA GLN A 253 15.53 -25.60 11.80
C GLN A 253 16.31 -26.04 10.56
N SER A 254 15.95 -25.56 9.37
CA SER A 254 16.64 -25.91 8.12
C SER A 254 18.12 -25.47 8.13
N VAL A 255 18.41 -24.30 8.69
CA VAL A 255 19.79 -23.80 8.89
C VAL A 255 20.56 -24.69 9.86
N ASN A 256 19.93 -25.19 10.92
CA ASN A 256 20.56 -26.07 11.91
C ASN A 256 20.81 -27.47 11.36
N GLU A 257 19.88 -28.03 10.58
CA GLU A 257 20.01 -29.32 9.91
C GLU A 257 21.09 -29.29 8.82
N SER A 258 21.18 -28.22 8.06
CA SER A 258 22.25 -28.02 7.07
C SER A 258 23.63 -27.92 7.74
N ALA A 259 23.75 -27.39 8.94
CA ALA A 259 24.98 -27.33 9.72
C ALA A 259 25.40 -28.69 10.28
N THR A 260 24.44 -29.57 10.61
CA THR A 260 24.72 -30.95 11.08
C THR A 260 24.97 -31.92 9.94
N ALA A 261 24.37 -31.74 8.77
CA ALA A 261 24.55 -32.59 7.58
C ALA A 261 25.89 -32.37 6.87
N ALA A 262 26.57 -31.25 7.07
CA ALA A 262 27.90 -30.95 6.48
C ALA A 262 29.05 -31.80 7.06
N GLY A 263 28.76 -32.80 7.90
CA GLY A 263 29.73 -33.74 8.47
C GLY A 263 29.89 -35.07 7.73
N GLY A 264 29.15 -35.33 6.66
CA GLY A 264 29.18 -36.60 5.90
C GLY A 264 29.25 -36.36 4.39
N SER A 265 30.36 -36.75 3.85
CA SER A 265 30.64 -37.14 2.43
C SER A 265 29.77 -36.60 1.32
N GLY A 266 30.43 -35.96 0.38
CA GLY A 266 29.96 -35.42 -0.89
C GLY A 266 28.86 -36.20 -1.60
N THR A 267 27.72 -35.58 -1.67
CA THR A 267 26.74 -35.81 -2.72
C THR A 267 26.11 -34.47 -3.02
N THR A 268 26.17 -34.06 -4.26
CA THR A 268 25.53 -32.86 -4.81
C THR A 268 24.04 -32.90 -4.49
N ALA A 269 23.63 -32.21 -3.40
CA ALA A 269 22.23 -31.97 -3.15
C ALA A 269 21.76 -30.92 -4.16
N THR A 270 21.04 -31.37 -5.16
CA THR A 270 20.14 -30.52 -5.95
C THR A 270 19.24 -29.78 -5.00
N VAL A 271 19.45 -28.48 -4.92
CA VAL A 271 18.54 -27.55 -4.22
C VAL A 271 17.18 -27.70 -4.90
N GLY A 272 16.24 -28.31 -4.18
CA GLY A 272 14.84 -28.34 -4.58
C GLY A 272 14.35 -26.90 -4.67
N ASP A 273 13.98 -26.53 -5.88
CA ASP A 273 13.42 -25.25 -6.28
C ASP A 273 12.02 -25.11 -5.65
N GLY A 274 12.00 -24.71 -4.37
CA GLY A 274 10.79 -24.23 -3.72
C GLY A 274 10.55 -22.82 -4.23
N VAL A 275 9.67 -22.69 -5.23
CA VAL A 275 9.18 -21.40 -5.72
C VAL A 275 8.45 -20.70 -4.57
N GLU A 276 9.17 -19.89 -3.83
CA GLU A 276 8.60 -18.95 -2.88
C GLU A 276 7.98 -17.81 -3.70
N VAL A 277 6.67 -17.92 -3.95
CA VAL A 277 5.90 -16.83 -4.56
C VAL A 277 5.73 -15.76 -3.49
N GLU A 278 6.73 -14.91 -3.36
CA GLU A 278 6.60 -13.65 -2.64
C GLU A 278 5.70 -12.74 -3.48
N VAL A 279 4.41 -12.73 -3.15
CA VAL A 279 3.47 -11.73 -3.69
C VAL A 279 3.83 -10.39 -3.04
N ASP A 280 4.86 -9.74 -3.56
CA ASP A 280 5.19 -8.37 -3.21
C ASP A 280 4.12 -7.46 -3.81
N THR A 281 3.19 -7.00 -2.96
CA THR A 281 2.15 -6.04 -3.32
C THR A 281 2.70 -4.63 -3.59
N THR A 282 3.98 -4.43 -3.51
CA THR A 282 4.70 -3.25 -3.99
C THR A 282 5.39 -3.54 -5.32
N ILE A 283 4.62 -3.84 -6.36
CA ILE A 283 5.11 -3.75 -7.74
C ILE A 283 5.28 -2.27 -8.08
N SER A 284 6.28 -1.67 -7.48
CA SER A 284 6.96 -0.52 -8.05
C SER A 284 7.88 -1.09 -9.12
N ALA A 285 7.59 -0.80 -10.34
CA ALA A 285 8.27 -1.24 -11.55
C ALA A 285 9.73 -0.73 -11.79
N PRO A 286 10.69 -0.79 -10.84
CA PRO A 286 12.10 -0.60 -11.13
C PRO A 286 12.80 -1.87 -11.58
N LEU A 287 12.23 -3.07 -11.38
CA LEU A 287 12.91 -4.33 -11.70
C LEU A 287 12.99 -4.65 -13.19
N LEU A 288 12.26 -3.91 -14.04
CA LEU A 288 12.33 -4.04 -15.50
C LEU A 288 13.43 -3.18 -16.14
N PHE A 289 13.99 -2.19 -15.41
CA PHE A 289 14.92 -1.21 -15.97
C PHE A 289 16.33 -1.20 -15.35
N GLU A 290 16.57 -1.90 -14.26
CA GLU A 290 17.92 -2.04 -13.72
C GLU A 290 18.53 -3.39 -14.14
N ALA A 291 18.90 -3.49 -15.41
CA ALA A 291 19.78 -4.55 -15.87
C ALA A 291 21.17 -4.31 -15.25
N PRO A 292 21.78 -5.28 -14.54
CA PRO A 292 23.19 -5.19 -14.21
C PRO A 292 23.97 -5.11 -15.51
N GLN A 293 24.73 -4.04 -15.69
CA GLN A 293 25.60 -3.84 -16.84
C GLN A 293 26.53 -5.05 -16.97
N GLY A 294 26.39 -5.82 -18.05
CA GLY A 294 27.26 -6.95 -18.34
C GLY A 294 26.60 -8.32 -18.52
N THR A 295 25.28 -8.43 -18.53
CA THR A 295 24.59 -9.72 -18.76
C THR A 295 24.23 -9.87 -20.24
N ASP A 296 24.56 -11.03 -20.84
CA ASP A 296 24.20 -11.37 -22.23
C ASP A 296 22.69 -11.14 -22.50
N PRO A 297 22.34 -10.53 -23.66
CA PRO A 297 20.96 -10.27 -24.04
C PRO A 297 20.08 -11.53 -24.06
N GLY A 298 20.65 -12.70 -24.27
CA GLY A 298 19.97 -13.99 -24.22
C GLY A 298 19.53 -14.40 -22.83
N ALA A 299 20.40 -14.23 -21.84
CA ALA A 299 20.10 -14.53 -20.44
C ALA A 299 19.00 -13.61 -19.85
N GLN A 300 18.94 -12.36 -20.32
CA GLN A 300 17.91 -11.42 -19.91
C GLN A 300 16.52 -11.79 -20.47
N LYS A 301 16.45 -12.23 -21.73
CA LYS A 301 15.22 -12.73 -22.36
C LYS A 301 14.70 -13.98 -21.64
N GLU A 302 15.59 -14.90 -21.29
CA GLU A 302 15.23 -16.13 -20.59
C GLU A 302 14.72 -15.86 -19.16
N ARG A 303 15.33 -14.93 -18.41
CA ARG A 303 14.85 -14.49 -17.10
C ARG A 303 13.48 -13.83 -17.21
N LEU A 304 13.27 -12.96 -18.21
CA LEU A 304 11.98 -12.30 -18.44
C LEU A 304 10.89 -13.33 -18.78
N ALA A 305 11.17 -14.30 -19.64
CA ALA A 305 10.25 -15.36 -20.01
C ALA A 305 9.86 -16.22 -18.79
N ARG A 306 10.79 -16.48 -17.88
CA ARG A 306 10.57 -17.26 -16.65
C ARG A 306 9.70 -16.48 -15.65
N VAL A 307 9.96 -15.17 -15.47
CA VAL A 307 9.19 -14.30 -14.56
C VAL A 307 7.77 -14.03 -15.08
N THR A 308 7.63 -13.83 -16.40
CA THR A 308 6.33 -13.55 -17.02
C THR A 308 5.55 -14.81 -17.39
N HIS A 309 6.10 -16.00 -17.15
CA HIS A 309 5.54 -17.29 -17.61
C HIS A 309 5.17 -17.31 -19.09
N THR A 310 5.86 -16.51 -19.91
CA THR A 310 5.66 -16.45 -21.35
C THR A 310 6.76 -17.28 -22.04
N PRO A 311 6.39 -18.20 -22.95
CA PRO A 311 7.38 -18.97 -23.70
C PRO A 311 8.26 -18.03 -24.54
N LEU A 312 9.55 -18.35 -24.65
CA LEU A 312 10.48 -17.64 -25.53
C LEU A 312 9.96 -17.70 -26.97
N LEU A 313 10.10 -16.58 -27.69
CA LEU A 313 9.85 -16.56 -29.14
C LEU A 313 10.83 -17.53 -29.84
N PRO A 314 10.33 -18.35 -30.76
CA PRO A 314 11.21 -19.17 -31.62
C PRO A 314 12.21 -18.29 -32.38
N ALA A 315 13.28 -18.91 -32.91
CA ALA A 315 14.30 -18.19 -33.70
C ALA A 315 13.70 -17.49 -34.92
N GLU A 316 12.61 -17.98 -35.46
CA GLU A 316 11.85 -17.41 -36.59
C GLU A 316 11.05 -16.15 -36.27
N GLY A 317 10.99 -15.72 -34.98
CA GLY A 317 10.38 -14.45 -34.56
C GLY A 317 8.84 -14.44 -34.46
N HIS A 318 8.14 -15.54 -34.74
CA HIS A 318 6.68 -15.69 -34.59
C HIS A 318 6.33 -16.96 -33.78
N ARG A 319 5.22 -16.92 -33.10
CA ARG A 319 4.74 -18.03 -32.22
C ARG A 319 3.82 -18.99 -32.95
N CYS A 320 3.00 -18.46 -33.84
CA CYS A 320 2.02 -19.21 -34.59
C CYS A 320 2.13 -18.86 -36.08
N SER A 321 2.18 -19.87 -36.96
CA SER A 321 2.06 -19.69 -38.38
C SER A 321 0.84 -20.44 -38.88
N LEU A 322 0.01 -19.82 -39.71
CA LEU A 322 -1.11 -20.47 -40.38
C LEU A 322 -0.67 -21.25 -41.65
N GLU A 323 0.64 -21.35 -41.92
CA GLU A 323 1.19 -22.25 -42.90
C GLU A 323 0.98 -23.72 -42.49
N ASP A 324 1.05 -23.99 -41.17
CA ASP A 324 0.77 -25.29 -40.63
C ASP A 324 -0.72 -25.58 -40.60
N GLU A 325 -1.18 -26.62 -41.30
CA GLU A 325 -2.61 -27.02 -41.37
C GLU A 325 -3.18 -27.40 -39.98
N GLY A 326 -2.33 -27.86 -39.06
CA GLY A 326 -2.72 -28.19 -37.68
C GLY A 326 -3.02 -26.99 -36.79
N THR A 327 -2.54 -25.81 -37.16
CA THR A 327 -2.69 -24.59 -36.34
C THR A 327 -3.99 -23.89 -36.71
N MET A 328 -4.86 -23.63 -35.71
CA MET A 328 -6.15 -22.95 -35.87
C MET A 328 -7.01 -23.53 -36.98
N GLN A 329 -7.33 -24.82 -36.93
CA GLN A 329 -8.15 -25.53 -37.90
C GLN A 329 -9.56 -24.95 -38.13
N TRP A 330 -10.05 -24.13 -37.19
CA TRP A 330 -11.34 -23.44 -37.28
C TRP A 330 -11.34 -22.27 -38.27
N ILE A 331 -10.17 -21.79 -38.72
CA ILE A 331 -10.05 -20.81 -39.81
C ILE A 331 -10.12 -21.58 -41.12
N GLY A 332 -11.21 -21.39 -41.88
CA GLY A 332 -11.45 -22.11 -43.14
C GLY A 332 -10.38 -21.87 -44.19
N GLU A 333 -10.64 -22.41 -45.38
CA GLU A 333 -9.69 -22.63 -46.50
C GLU A 333 -8.74 -21.50 -46.88
N SER A 334 -7.71 -21.87 -47.60
CA SER A 334 -6.49 -21.21 -48.05
C SER A 334 -6.49 -19.67 -48.22
N GLN A 335 -7.56 -19.02 -48.62
CA GLN A 335 -7.61 -17.55 -48.75
C GLN A 335 -7.82 -16.83 -47.41
N GLN A 336 -8.58 -17.43 -46.49
CA GLN A 336 -8.81 -16.83 -45.15
C GLN A 336 -7.61 -16.96 -44.25
N ARG A 337 -6.67 -17.83 -44.58
CA ARG A 337 -5.40 -18.04 -43.85
C ARG A 337 -4.28 -17.10 -44.30
N LYS A 338 -4.52 -16.28 -45.38
CA LYS A 338 -3.55 -15.32 -45.90
C LYS A 338 -3.82 -13.91 -45.40
N CYS A 339 -2.77 -13.22 -45.02
CA CYS A 339 -2.86 -11.82 -44.67
C CYS A 339 -3.08 -10.94 -45.90
N THR A 340 -4.07 -10.07 -45.87
CA THR A 340 -4.37 -9.15 -47.00
C THR A 340 -3.34 -8.04 -47.17
N LEU A 341 -2.44 -7.80 -46.18
CA LEU A 341 -1.40 -6.79 -46.27
C LEU A 341 -0.09 -7.34 -46.88
N CYS A 342 0.35 -8.52 -46.44
CA CYS A 342 1.59 -9.14 -47.01
C CYS A 342 1.34 -10.25 -48.01
N LEU A 343 0.10 -10.72 -48.15
CA LEU A 343 -0.34 -11.80 -49.04
C LEU A 343 0.27 -13.19 -48.72
N GLU A 344 1.00 -13.30 -47.62
CA GLU A 344 1.57 -14.55 -47.11
C GLU A 344 0.61 -15.22 -46.07
N PRO A 345 0.88 -16.53 -45.75
CA PRO A 345 0.20 -17.15 -44.61
C PRO A 345 0.37 -16.30 -43.33
N MET A 346 -0.72 -16.16 -42.53
CA MET A 346 -0.66 -15.26 -41.39
C MET A 346 0.30 -15.78 -40.34
N LYS A 347 1.21 -14.90 -39.92
CA LYS A 347 2.16 -15.09 -38.80
C LYS A 347 1.61 -14.32 -37.61
N ASP A 348 1.42 -15.02 -36.47
CA ASP A 348 0.78 -14.49 -35.27
C ASP A 348 -0.54 -13.76 -35.60
N PRO A 349 -1.57 -14.48 -36.09
CA PRO A 349 -2.81 -13.88 -36.52
C PRO A 349 -3.44 -13.03 -35.41
N SER A 350 -3.86 -11.82 -35.77
CA SER A 350 -4.34 -10.83 -34.81
C SER A 350 -5.57 -10.13 -35.32
N VAL A 351 -6.55 -9.91 -34.43
CA VAL A 351 -7.86 -9.36 -34.74
C VAL A 351 -7.95 -7.90 -34.34
N THR A 352 -8.48 -7.08 -35.20
CA THR A 352 -8.85 -5.68 -34.93
C THR A 352 -10.23 -5.61 -34.26
N THR A 353 -10.59 -4.45 -33.69
CA THR A 353 -11.89 -4.22 -33.04
C THR A 353 -13.10 -4.48 -33.93
N CYS A 354 -12.95 -4.40 -35.24
CA CYS A 354 -13.99 -4.68 -36.23
C CYS A 354 -14.06 -6.15 -36.70
N GLY A 355 -13.21 -7.03 -36.13
CA GLY A 355 -13.20 -8.48 -36.42
C GLY A 355 -12.33 -8.92 -37.59
N HIS A 356 -11.64 -8.01 -38.30
CA HIS A 356 -10.72 -8.40 -39.38
C HIS A 356 -9.40 -8.89 -38.86
N VAL A 357 -8.86 -9.94 -39.49
CA VAL A 357 -7.64 -10.64 -39.04
C VAL A 357 -6.49 -10.39 -39.98
N PHE A 358 -5.29 -10.14 -39.42
CA PHE A 358 -4.04 -9.87 -40.14
C PHE A 358 -2.86 -10.46 -39.37
N CYS A 359 -1.65 -10.48 -39.96
CA CYS A 359 -0.45 -10.70 -39.19
C CYS A 359 -0.29 -9.63 -38.12
N TRP A 360 0.20 -9.99 -36.93
CA TRP A 360 0.47 -9.04 -35.86
C TRP A 360 1.33 -7.86 -36.30
N GLN A 361 2.43 -8.15 -36.96
CA GLN A 361 3.37 -7.12 -37.38
C GLN A 361 2.76 -6.22 -38.46
N CYS A 362 2.11 -6.79 -39.46
CA CYS A 362 1.49 -6.02 -40.54
C CYS A 362 0.42 -5.05 -40.04
N VAL A 363 -0.47 -5.50 -39.15
CA VAL A 363 -1.54 -4.64 -38.63
C VAL A 363 -1.00 -3.59 -37.65
N THR A 364 -0.02 -3.93 -36.83
CA THR A 364 0.55 -2.96 -35.88
C THR A 364 1.32 -1.86 -36.59
N ASP A 365 2.08 -2.18 -37.63
CA ASP A 365 2.80 -1.19 -38.44
C ASP A 365 1.83 -0.29 -39.22
N TRP A 366 0.78 -0.86 -39.82
CA TRP A 366 -0.28 -0.08 -40.47
C TRP A 366 -0.98 0.87 -39.51
N LEU A 367 -1.40 0.39 -38.32
CA LEU A 367 -2.13 1.21 -37.35
C LEU A 367 -1.27 2.31 -36.70
N ARG A 368 0.05 2.21 -36.75
CA ARG A 368 0.96 3.30 -36.32
C ARG A 368 0.94 4.47 -37.30
N GLU A 369 0.80 4.18 -38.60
CA GLU A 369 0.73 5.21 -39.63
C GLU A 369 -0.71 5.73 -39.82
N GLN A 370 -1.68 4.81 -39.83
CA GLN A 370 -3.09 5.12 -40.01
C GLN A 370 -3.94 4.39 -38.99
N PRO A 371 -4.53 5.08 -37.99
CA PRO A 371 -5.28 4.46 -36.91
C PRO A 371 -6.69 3.98 -37.37
N MET A 372 -6.73 3.20 -38.44
CA MET A 372 -7.96 2.63 -39.00
C MET A 372 -7.69 1.25 -39.61
N CYS A 373 -8.69 0.37 -39.56
CA CYS A 373 -8.63 -0.95 -40.16
C CYS A 373 -8.35 -0.88 -41.66
N PRO A 374 -7.40 -1.64 -42.25
CA PRO A 374 -7.09 -1.63 -43.66
C PRO A 374 -8.25 -2.03 -44.56
N LEU A 375 -9.16 -2.89 -44.10
CA LEU A 375 -10.30 -3.40 -44.90
C LEU A 375 -11.55 -2.55 -44.77
N CYS A 376 -11.99 -2.23 -43.54
CA CYS A 376 -13.27 -1.54 -43.37
C CYS A 376 -13.13 -0.07 -42.93
N ARG A 377 -11.92 0.43 -42.75
CA ARG A 377 -11.58 1.81 -42.33
C ARG A 377 -12.22 2.26 -41.01
N GLN A 378 -12.70 1.32 -40.20
CA GLN A 378 -13.14 1.60 -38.84
C GLN A 378 -11.95 2.01 -37.96
N SER A 379 -12.10 3.03 -37.11
CA SER A 379 -11.05 3.49 -36.22
C SER A 379 -10.59 2.36 -35.29
N SER A 380 -9.31 2.08 -35.27
CA SER A 380 -8.69 1.06 -34.44
C SER A 380 -7.30 1.53 -34.00
N LEU A 381 -6.99 1.36 -32.73
CA LEU A 381 -5.68 1.69 -32.18
C LEU A 381 -4.87 0.41 -31.95
N VAL A 382 -3.54 0.51 -32.03
CA VAL A 382 -2.62 -0.63 -31.82
C VAL A 382 -2.91 -1.36 -30.50
N GLN A 383 -3.25 -0.63 -29.44
CA GLN A 383 -3.55 -1.19 -28.12
C GLN A 383 -4.83 -2.05 -28.07
N HIS A 384 -5.69 -1.96 -29.06
CA HIS A 384 -6.93 -2.74 -29.15
C HIS A 384 -6.81 -3.98 -30.04
N VAL A 385 -5.65 -4.20 -30.63
CA VAL A 385 -5.38 -5.40 -31.44
C VAL A 385 -5.10 -6.58 -30.51
N LEU A 386 -5.81 -7.68 -30.71
CA LEU A 386 -5.68 -8.87 -29.88
C LEU A 386 -5.06 -10.01 -30.71
N PRO A 387 -3.97 -10.63 -30.26
CA PRO A 387 -3.43 -11.81 -30.91
C PRO A 387 -4.36 -13.01 -30.67
N LEU A 388 -4.65 -13.75 -31.73
CA LEU A 388 -5.39 -15.00 -31.65
C LEU A 388 -4.45 -16.10 -31.19
N ARG A 389 -4.94 -16.93 -30.27
CA ARG A 389 -4.23 -18.13 -29.80
C ARG A 389 -5.09 -19.34 -30.09
N GLY A 390 -4.50 -20.36 -30.66
CA GLY A 390 -5.09 -21.66 -30.88
C GLY A 390 -4.72 -22.64 -29.80
#